data_64f9f309c6c2d6971494a13ee08670a5
#
_entry.id   64f9f309c6c2d6971494a13ee08670a5
#
_cell.length_a   1.000
_cell.length_b   1.000
_cell.length_c   1.000
_cell.angle_alpha   90.00
_cell.angle_beta   90.00
_cell.angle_gamma   90.00
#
_symmetry.space_group_name_H-M   'P 1'
#
loop_
_entity.id
_entity.type
_entity.pdbx_description
1 polymer ?
#
loop_
_entity_poly.entity_id
_entity_poly.type
_entity_poly.pdbx_seq_one_letter_code
_entity_poly.pdbx_strand_id
1 'polypeptide(L)'
;MNSIRVAVIVALSAIVSASAPDPTLPGIGSAMQDMIVKNEIAGAVTVVVSKDKVLHLETAGFADVVAKRPMSPDTLFWIASMTKPVTGAAILMLQDEGKLTVGDPVATHLPEFAALKTPSGKAANLTIAQILTHTSGLGEASGPAAAQAKTLADLVPIWLAAPMQYEPGERWKYTQSGINAGARIVEVVSGMTFDVFVQKRIFDPLGMTSTTFYPTDAQRARLATAYAKNKETGALEAVPPRPDFGPRDRPPQGNGGLYSTAADYARFCRMLLNGGTLDGRRYLSAAAMKFLTTPQTAPGLPTGFFQADTYGNRGANYGWGITTSILRTPHDGVAAMLSPGTYGHGGAWGTQAWIDPVKGVAYVLMVQRSNFANSDASEVRRAFQEAAARALEKR
;
A
#
# COMPACT_ATOMS: atom_id res chain seq x y z
N MET A 1 29.22 1.37 -72.24
CA MET A 1 29.72 0.75 -71.00
C MET A 1 28.69 1.00 -69.92
N ASN A 2 27.76 0.08 -69.70
CA ASN A 2 26.69 0.19 -68.73
C ASN A 2 27.13 -0.50 -67.42
N SER A 3 27.30 0.29 -66.32
CA SER A 3 27.63 -0.22 -65.03
C SER A 3 26.34 -0.60 -64.26
N ILE A 4 26.14 -1.89 -64.04
CA ILE A 4 25.07 -2.41 -63.21
C ILE A 4 25.46 -2.27 -61.75
N ARG A 5 24.75 -1.49 -60.97
CA ARG A 5 24.89 -1.40 -59.50
C ARG A 5 24.02 -2.46 -58.85
N VAL A 6 24.66 -3.46 -58.24
CA VAL A 6 23.96 -4.47 -57.42
C VAL A 6 23.74 -3.89 -56.03
N ALA A 7 22.48 -3.72 -55.62
CA ALA A 7 22.13 -3.31 -54.25
C ALA A 7 22.04 -4.59 -53.40
N VAL A 8 22.89 -4.72 -52.40
CA VAL A 8 22.82 -5.76 -51.37
C VAL A 8 21.84 -5.33 -50.31
N ILE A 9 20.69 -5.97 -50.21
CA ILE A 9 19.72 -5.80 -49.13
C ILE A 9 20.15 -6.71 -47.98
N VAL A 10 20.68 -6.13 -46.90
CA VAL A 10 20.93 -6.83 -45.66
C VAL A 10 19.62 -6.87 -44.86
N ALA A 11 18.96 -8.00 -44.81
CA ALA A 11 17.80 -8.23 -43.94
C ALA A 11 18.30 -8.41 -42.49
N LEU A 12 18.07 -7.41 -41.64
CA LEU A 12 18.26 -7.55 -40.19
C LEU A 12 17.10 -8.37 -39.63
N SER A 13 17.33 -9.64 -39.36
CA SER A 13 16.41 -10.49 -38.59
C SER A 13 16.47 -10.06 -37.12
N ALA A 14 15.44 -9.38 -36.63
CA ALA A 14 15.26 -9.12 -35.20
C ALA A 14 15.03 -10.45 -34.48
N ILE A 15 16.03 -10.93 -33.74
CA ILE A 15 15.90 -12.05 -32.83
C ILE A 15 15.04 -11.54 -31.67
N VAL A 16 13.74 -11.87 -31.67
CA VAL A 16 12.89 -11.72 -30.49
C VAL A 16 13.36 -12.76 -29.49
N SER A 17 14.17 -12.34 -28.54
CA SER A 17 14.57 -13.17 -27.41
C SER A 17 13.32 -13.43 -26.57
N ALA A 18 12.79 -14.64 -26.58
CA ALA A 18 11.75 -15.04 -25.65
C ALA A 18 12.31 -14.94 -24.24
N SER A 19 11.72 -14.06 -23.42
CA SER A 19 12.08 -13.97 -22.01
C SER A 19 11.77 -15.31 -21.34
N ALA A 20 12.63 -15.74 -20.42
CA ALA A 20 12.35 -16.90 -19.59
C ALA A 20 10.99 -16.71 -18.87
N PRO A 21 10.19 -17.78 -18.73
CA PRO A 21 8.92 -17.69 -18.04
C PRO A 21 9.14 -17.19 -16.60
N ASP A 22 8.19 -16.39 -16.10
CA ASP A 22 8.23 -15.90 -14.73
C ASP A 22 8.30 -17.06 -13.73
N PRO A 23 9.07 -16.92 -12.64
CA PRO A 23 9.18 -17.97 -11.64
C PRO A 23 7.84 -18.19 -10.95
N THR A 24 7.45 -19.44 -10.73
CA THR A 24 6.21 -19.81 -10.04
C THR A 24 6.46 -20.70 -8.84
N LEU A 25 5.64 -20.51 -7.79
CA LEU A 25 5.53 -21.41 -6.64
C LEU A 25 4.28 -22.28 -6.81
N PRO A 26 4.39 -23.61 -6.66
CA PRO A 26 3.27 -24.50 -6.92
C PRO A 26 2.10 -24.22 -5.95
N GLY A 27 0.87 -24.33 -6.47
CA GLY A 27 -0.37 -24.22 -5.70
C GLY A 27 -0.93 -22.81 -5.55
N ILE A 28 -0.17 -21.75 -5.86
CA ILE A 28 -0.70 -20.38 -5.74
C ILE A 28 -1.73 -20.11 -6.84
N GLY A 29 -1.42 -20.43 -8.09
CA GLY A 29 -2.35 -20.24 -9.22
C GLY A 29 -3.66 -21.00 -9.02
N SER A 30 -3.61 -22.26 -8.58
CA SER A 30 -4.83 -23.03 -8.29
C SER A 30 -5.63 -22.42 -7.13
N ALA A 31 -4.98 -21.95 -6.08
CA ALA A 31 -5.67 -21.28 -4.97
C ALA A 31 -6.39 -19.99 -5.43
N MET A 32 -5.78 -19.22 -6.33
CA MET A 32 -6.45 -18.04 -6.92
C MET A 32 -7.57 -18.42 -7.87
N GLN A 33 -7.40 -19.50 -8.65
CA GLN A 33 -8.47 -20.01 -9.50
C GLN A 33 -9.70 -20.47 -8.69
N ASP A 34 -9.49 -21.10 -7.54
CA ASP A 34 -10.57 -21.48 -6.63
C ASP A 34 -11.35 -20.23 -6.12
N MET A 35 -10.64 -19.13 -5.83
CA MET A 35 -11.28 -17.88 -5.43
C MET A 35 -12.09 -17.25 -6.58
N ILE A 36 -11.65 -17.40 -7.82
CA ILE A 36 -12.38 -16.96 -9.01
C ILE A 36 -13.66 -17.78 -9.19
N VAL A 37 -13.55 -19.11 -9.09
CA VAL A 37 -14.71 -20.02 -9.21
C VAL A 37 -15.76 -19.74 -8.13
N LYS A 38 -15.35 -19.33 -6.92
CA LYS A 38 -16.25 -18.93 -5.82
C LYS A 38 -16.82 -17.52 -5.98
N ASN A 39 -16.52 -16.82 -7.07
CA ASN A 39 -16.86 -15.39 -7.25
C ASN A 39 -16.32 -14.50 -6.10
N GLU A 40 -15.18 -14.86 -5.52
CA GLU A 40 -14.55 -14.00 -4.53
C GLU A 40 -13.76 -12.87 -5.19
N ILE A 41 -13.19 -13.11 -6.37
CA ILE A 41 -12.44 -12.14 -7.18
C ILE A 41 -12.64 -12.41 -8.67
N ALA A 42 -12.49 -11.38 -9.51
CA ALA A 42 -12.50 -11.53 -10.97
C ALA A 42 -11.15 -12.03 -11.50
N GLY A 43 -10.08 -11.68 -10.82
CA GLY A 43 -8.73 -12.08 -11.13
C GLY A 43 -7.73 -11.53 -10.12
N ALA A 44 -6.50 -11.99 -10.19
CA ALA A 44 -5.41 -11.61 -9.29
C ALA A 44 -4.06 -11.56 -10.01
N VAL A 45 -3.16 -10.72 -9.50
CA VAL A 45 -1.70 -10.83 -9.71
C VAL A 45 -1.07 -11.12 -8.35
N THR A 46 -0.30 -12.20 -8.27
CA THR A 46 0.38 -12.65 -7.06
C THR A 46 1.89 -12.61 -7.24
N VAL A 47 2.59 -12.05 -6.26
CA VAL A 47 4.06 -12.00 -6.24
C VAL A 47 4.57 -12.43 -4.88
N VAL A 48 5.59 -13.28 -4.87
CA VAL A 48 6.40 -13.56 -3.69
C VAL A 48 7.84 -13.23 -4.01
N VAL A 49 8.48 -12.48 -3.12
CA VAL A 49 9.88 -12.07 -3.29
C VAL A 49 10.71 -12.47 -2.08
N SER A 50 11.98 -12.79 -2.29
CA SER A 50 13.01 -12.80 -1.28
C SER A 50 13.79 -11.49 -1.28
N LYS A 51 14.82 -11.41 -0.45
CA LYS A 51 15.77 -10.29 -0.47
C LYS A 51 16.40 -10.10 -1.86
N ASP A 52 16.74 -11.20 -2.52
CA ASP A 52 17.59 -11.17 -3.71
C ASP A 52 16.80 -11.26 -5.02
N LYS A 53 15.64 -11.92 -5.02
CA LYS A 53 14.93 -12.24 -6.27
C LYS A 53 13.42 -12.37 -6.11
N VAL A 54 12.74 -12.35 -7.25
CA VAL A 54 11.35 -12.79 -7.37
C VAL A 54 11.33 -14.32 -7.29
N LEU A 55 10.51 -14.86 -6.39
CA LEU A 55 10.30 -16.29 -6.21
C LEU A 55 9.06 -16.79 -6.94
N HIS A 56 8.09 -15.90 -7.14
CA HIS A 56 6.82 -16.16 -7.78
C HIS A 56 6.25 -14.88 -8.36
N LEU A 57 5.76 -14.97 -9.60
CA LEU A 57 4.89 -14.00 -10.24
C LEU A 57 3.91 -14.79 -11.12
N GLU A 58 2.62 -14.64 -10.82
CA GLU A 58 1.57 -15.35 -11.57
C GLU A 58 0.31 -14.51 -11.65
N THR A 59 -0.45 -14.71 -12.72
CA THR A 59 -1.73 -14.05 -12.95
C THR A 59 -2.84 -15.07 -13.07
N ALA A 60 -4.02 -14.75 -12.58
CA ALA A 60 -5.21 -15.60 -12.70
C ALA A 60 -6.43 -14.74 -13.06
N GLY A 61 -7.30 -15.28 -13.92
CA GLY A 61 -8.58 -14.65 -14.27
C GLY A 61 -8.46 -13.40 -15.14
N PHE A 62 -9.38 -12.46 -14.93
CA PHE A 62 -9.59 -11.31 -15.79
C PHE A 62 -9.35 -10.00 -15.05
N ALA A 63 -8.70 -9.07 -15.74
CA ALA A 63 -8.65 -7.66 -15.34
C ALA A 63 -9.95 -6.92 -15.69
N ASP A 64 -10.70 -7.43 -16.68
CA ASP A 64 -12.06 -6.98 -17.01
C ASP A 64 -12.84 -8.19 -17.54
N VAL A 65 -13.88 -8.58 -16.80
CA VAL A 65 -14.69 -9.77 -17.12
C VAL A 65 -15.55 -9.55 -18.37
N VAL A 66 -16.15 -8.35 -18.49
CA VAL A 66 -17.05 -8.02 -19.61
C VAL A 66 -16.27 -7.91 -20.91
N ALA A 67 -15.15 -7.19 -20.89
CA ALA A 67 -14.26 -7.06 -22.04
C ALA A 67 -13.42 -8.33 -22.30
N LYS A 68 -13.52 -9.35 -21.45
CA LYS A 68 -12.68 -10.56 -21.49
C LYS A 68 -11.18 -10.25 -21.54
N ARG A 69 -10.76 -9.14 -20.93
CA ARG A 69 -9.36 -8.75 -20.85
C ARG A 69 -8.68 -9.55 -19.76
N PRO A 70 -7.70 -10.41 -20.09
CA PRO A 70 -7.04 -11.24 -19.10
C PRO A 70 -6.25 -10.39 -18.10
N MET A 71 -6.03 -10.94 -16.90
CA MET A 71 -5.07 -10.38 -15.97
C MET A 71 -3.66 -10.48 -16.54
N SER A 72 -2.85 -9.44 -16.36
CA SER A 72 -1.47 -9.35 -16.86
C SER A 72 -0.53 -8.93 -15.74
N PRO A 73 0.77 -9.31 -15.76
CA PRO A 73 1.75 -8.86 -14.78
C PRO A 73 1.86 -7.33 -14.64
N ASP A 74 1.58 -6.59 -15.71
CA ASP A 74 1.58 -5.14 -15.77
C ASP A 74 0.21 -4.49 -15.51
N THR A 75 -0.80 -5.27 -15.12
CA THR A 75 -2.11 -4.76 -14.72
C THR A 75 -1.93 -3.77 -13.57
N LEU A 76 -2.55 -2.60 -13.73
CA LEU A 76 -2.53 -1.54 -12.72
C LEU A 76 -3.69 -1.71 -11.75
N PHE A 77 -3.45 -1.42 -10.47
CA PHE A 77 -4.44 -1.49 -9.40
C PHE A 77 -4.45 -0.21 -8.59
N TRP A 78 -5.62 0.25 -8.15
CA TRP A 78 -5.68 1.18 -7.05
C TRP A 78 -5.31 0.45 -5.76
N ILE A 79 -4.19 0.82 -5.15
CA ILE A 79 -3.66 0.11 -3.98
C ILE A 79 -4.18 0.64 -2.65
N ALA A 80 -5.01 1.68 -2.70
CA ALA A 80 -5.65 2.26 -1.51
C ALA A 80 -4.65 2.44 -0.35
N SER A 81 -4.96 1.89 0.81
CA SER A 81 -4.19 2.08 2.04
C SER A 81 -2.77 1.49 2.02
N MET A 82 -2.41 0.68 1.02
CA MET A 82 -1.00 0.33 0.79
C MET A 82 -0.14 1.56 0.41
N THR A 83 -0.75 2.72 0.18
CA THR A 83 -0.06 4.02 0.08
C THR A 83 0.61 4.42 1.40
N LYS A 84 0.04 4.05 2.56
CA LYS A 84 0.49 4.50 3.87
C LYS A 84 1.95 4.15 4.20
N PRO A 85 2.44 2.91 3.95
CA PRO A 85 3.86 2.60 4.14
C PRO A 85 4.81 3.47 3.31
N VAL A 86 4.38 3.91 2.12
CA VAL A 86 5.15 4.86 1.29
C VAL A 86 5.21 6.23 1.97
N THR A 87 4.10 6.69 2.56
CA THR A 87 4.06 7.95 3.34
C THR A 87 4.96 7.87 4.57
N GLY A 88 4.92 6.75 5.29
CA GLY A 88 5.83 6.51 6.42
C GLY A 88 7.30 6.52 6.01
N ALA A 89 7.64 5.86 4.91
CA ALA A 89 9.00 5.89 4.37
C ALA A 89 9.43 7.31 4.01
N ALA A 90 8.56 8.12 3.40
CA ALA A 90 8.85 9.51 3.05
C ALA A 90 9.18 10.37 4.29
N ILE A 91 8.40 10.25 5.36
CA ILE A 91 8.68 10.93 6.65
C ILE A 91 10.02 10.47 7.22
N LEU A 92 10.27 9.17 7.23
CA LEU A 92 11.50 8.61 7.80
C LEU A 92 12.75 8.94 6.99
N MET A 93 12.63 9.14 5.67
CA MET A 93 13.71 9.69 4.85
C MET A 93 14.09 11.11 5.30
N LEU A 94 13.10 11.95 5.58
CA LEU A 94 13.35 13.31 6.09
C LEU A 94 13.93 13.29 7.52
N GLN A 95 13.54 12.33 8.34
CA GLN A 95 14.16 12.10 9.65
C GLN A 95 15.61 11.67 9.52
N ASP A 96 15.94 10.75 8.62
CA ASP A 96 17.33 10.34 8.34
C ASP A 96 18.21 11.51 7.84
N GLU A 97 17.59 12.50 7.19
CA GLU A 97 18.23 13.76 6.79
C GLU A 97 18.34 14.82 7.91
N GLY A 98 17.84 14.51 9.10
CA GLY A 98 17.84 15.44 10.25
C GLY A 98 16.91 16.64 10.10
N LYS A 99 15.93 16.57 9.19
CA LYS A 99 15.00 17.68 8.92
C LYS A 99 13.77 17.69 9.83
N LEU A 100 13.46 16.57 10.42
CA LEU A 100 12.40 16.37 11.41
C LEU A 100 12.70 15.13 12.25
N THR A 101 11.93 14.95 13.32
CA THR A 101 11.83 13.66 14.03
C THR A 101 10.36 13.28 14.16
N VAL A 102 10.05 11.96 14.21
CA VAL A 102 8.67 11.52 14.43
C VAL A 102 8.13 11.94 15.80
N GLY A 103 9.00 12.34 16.74
CA GLY A 103 8.66 12.90 18.03
C GLY A 103 8.27 14.38 18.01
N ASP A 104 8.55 15.09 16.92
CA ASP A 104 8.24 16.52 16.83
C ASP A 104 6.74 16.76 16.98
N PRO A 105 6.34 17.87 17.63
CA PRO A 105 4.98 18.35 17.54
C PRO A 105 4.59 18.63 16.08
N VAL A 106 3.41 18.20 15.68
CA VAL A 106 2.87 18.51 14.33
C VAL A 106 2.85 20.01 14.08
N ALA A 107 2.55 20.81 15.12
CA ALA A 107 2.53 22.26 15.05
C ALA A 107 3.89 22.91 14.72
N THR A 108 5.00 22.19 14.87
CA THR A 108 6.33 22.67 14.42
C THR A 108 6.38 22.84 12.90
N HIS A 109 5.69 21.98 12.18
CA HIS A 109 5.67 21.93 10.71
C HIS A 109 4.36 22.45 10.10
N LEU A 110 3.25 22.31 10.84
CA LEU A 110 1.92 22.81 10.50
C LEU A 110 1.41 23.69 11.67
N PRO A 111 1.78 24.98 11.71
CA PRO A 111 1.51 25.85 12.87
C PRO A 111 0.04 25.94 13.26
N GLU A 112 -0.88 25.76 12.31
CA GLU A 112 -2.32 25.77 12.52
C GLU A 112 -2.78 24.73 13.53
N PHE A 113 -2.04 23.62 13.68
CA PHE A 113 -2.34 22.54 14.63
C PHE A 113 -2.15 22.96 16.09
N ALA A 114 -1.46 24.08 16.37
CA ALA A 114 -1.35 24.63 17.73
C ALA A 114 -2.70 25.04 18.33
N ALA A 115 -3.69 25.34 17.49
CA ALA A 115 -5.03 25.72 17.93
C ALA A 115 -5.90 24.53 18.38
N LEU A 116 -5.51 23.28 18.05
CA LEU A 116 -6.29 22.10 18.40
C LEU A 116 -6.43 21.92 19.90
N LYS A 117 -7.65 21.58 20.32
CA LYS A 117 -7.98 21.24 21.70
C LYS A 117 -8.41 19.78 21.79
N THR A 118 -7.96 19.10 22.83
CA THR A 118 -8.45 17.77 23.19
C THR A 118 -9.89 17.83 23.71
N PRO A 119 -10.59 16.70 23.85
CA PRO A 119 -11.92 16.69 24.47
C PRO A 119 -11.97 17.28 25.88
N SER A 120 -10.85 17.23 26.62
CA SER A 120 -10.74 17.88 27.95
C SER A 120 -10.47 19.39 27.90
N GLY A 121 -10.37 19.98 26.69
CA GLY A 121 -10.10 21.43 26.49
C GLY A 121 -8.63 21.82 26.55
N LYS A 122 -7.70 20.88 26.76
CA LYS A 122 -6.26 21.13 26.78
C LYS A 122 -5.71 21.30 25.36
N ALA A 123 -4.53 21.89 25.21
CA ALA A 123 -3.81 21.90 23.96
C ALA A 123 -3.47 20.44 23.53
N ALA A 124 -3.73 20.09 22.27
CA ALA A 124 -3.60 18.71 21.81
C ALA A 124 -2.14 18.24 21.75
N ASN A 125 -1.20 19.11 21.39
CA ASN A 125 0.24 18.83 21.29
C ASN A 125 0.55 17.51 20.55
N LEU A 126 -0.12 17.28 19.43
CA LEU A 126 0.02 16.05 18.64
C LEU A 126 1.45 15.90 18.13
N THR A 127 2.01 14.68 18.23
CA THR A 127 3.28 14.35 17.58
C THR A 127 3.08 13.73 16.19
N ILE A 128 4.10 13.80 15.34
CA ILE A 128 4.11 13.13 14.03
C ILE A 128 3.89 11.62 14.22
N ALA A 129 4.51 10.99 15.21
CA ALA A 129 4.29 9.58 15.52
C ALA A 129 2.81 9.28 15.79
N GLN A 130 2.12 10.09 16.59
CA GLN A 130 0.72 9.85 16.94
C GLN A 130 -0.22 9.94 15.74
N ILE A 131 -0.01 10.88 14.81
CA ILE A 131 -0.83 10.96 13.59
C ILE A 131 -0.56 9.79 12.64
N LEU A 132 0.66 9.24 12.60
CA LEU A 132 1.06 8.15 11.72
C LEU A 132 0.80 6.75 12.30
N THR A 133 0.54 6.66 13.60
CA THR A 133 0.20 5.40 14.29
C THR A 133 -1.29 5.27 14.61
N HIS A 134 -2.13 6.22 14.16
CA HIS A 134 -3.57 6.23 14.41
C HIS A 134 -3.97 6.37 15.90
N THR A 135 -3.11 7.05 16.69
CA THR A 135 -3.35 7.27 18.12
C THR A 135 -3.57 8.74 18.48
N SER A 136 -3.71 9.61 17.47
CA SER A 136 -3.79 11.06 17.68
C SER A 136 -5.13 11.55 18.24
N GLY A 137 -6.23 10.82 18.00
CA GLY A 137 -7.57 11.34 18.27
C GLY A 137 -8.07 12.37 17.25
N LEU A 138 -7.29 12.69 16.22
CA LEU A 138 -7.66 13.65 15.19
C LEU A 138 -8.94 13.23 14.46
N GLY A 139 -9.85 14.18 14.25
CA GLY A 139 -11.08 13.96 13.51
C GLY A 139 -10.83 13.74 12.00
N GLU A 140 -11.83 13.20 11.31
CA GLU A 140 -11.76 12.94 9.87
C GLU A 140 -12.30 14.11 9.06
N ALA A 141 -11.57 14.48 8.00
CA ALA A 141 -12.10 15.39 6.99
C ALA A 141 -13.16 14.66 6.14
N SER A 142 -14.35 15.20 6.07
CA SER A 142 -15.45 14.66 5.29
C SER A 142 -16.33 15.77 4.70
N GLY A 143 -17.25 15.37 3.82
CA GLY A 143 -18.21 16.29 3.24
C GLY A 143 -17.71 17.01 1.98
N PRO A 144 -18.53 17.96 1.46
CA PRO A 144 -18.28 18.60 0.17
C PRO A 144 -16.95 19.36 0.09
N ALA A 145 -16.54 20.03 1.17
CA ALA A 145 -15.28 20.77 1.21
C ALA A 145 -14.07 19.85 1.03
N ALA A 146 -14.07 18.67 1.69
CA ALA A 146 -13.01 17.68 1.53
C ALA A 146 -12.99 17.10 0.11
N ALA A 147 -14.16 16.91 -0.51
CA ALA A 147 -14.28 16.42 -1.87
C ALA A 147 -13.81 17.46 -2.93
N GLN A 148 -13.87 18.75 -2.62
CA GLN A 148 -13.44 19.84 -3.49
C GLN A 148 -11.96 20.22 -3.30
N ALA A 149 -11.28 19.70 -2.28
CA ALA A 149 -9.88 19.99 -2.04
C ALA A 149 -9.00 19.54 -3.22
N LYS A 150 -8.08 20.39 -3.64
CA LYS A 150 -7.16 20.15 -4.75
C LYS A 150 -5.73 19.85 -4.30
N THR A 151 -5.38 20.33 -3.13
CA THR A 151 -4.06 20.16 -2.52
C THR A 151 -4.20 19.59 -1.10
N LEU A 152 -3.11 19.06 -0.55
CA LEU A 152 -3.09 18.65 0.86
C LEU A 152 -3.23 19.86 1.79
N ALA A 153 -2.81 21.05 1.36
CA ALA A 153 -2.98 22.27 2.12
C ALA A 153 -4.45 22.65 2.30
N ASP A 154 -5.30 22.44 1.28
CA ASP A 154 -6.74 22.70 1.35
C ASP A 154 -7.45 21.83 2.38
N LEU A 155 -6.89 20.69 2.74
CA LEU A 155 -7.44 19.77 3.73
C LEU A 155 -7.14 20.19 5.17
N VAL A 156 -6.10 21.03 5.41
CA VAL A 156 -5.68 21.42 6.76
C VAL A 156 -6.82 22.07 7.56
N PRO A 157 -7.51 23.12 7.06
CA PRO A 157 -8.60 23.74 7.82
C PRO A 157 -9.78 22.77 8.07
N ILE A 158 -9.97 21.78 7.19
CA ILE A 158 -11.05 20.79 7.31
C ILE A 158 -10.73 19.81 8.44
N TRP A 159 -9.48 19.35 8.56
CA TRP A 159 -9.05 18.50 9.69
C TRP A 159 -9.21 19.24 11.02
N LEU A 160 -8.84 20.52 11.05
CA LEU A 160 -8.89 21.35 12.26
C LEU A 160 -10.32 21.71 12.69
N ALA A 161 -11.26 21.75 11.74
CA ALA A 161 -12.68 21.98 12.02
C ALA A 161 -13.37 20.74 12.63
N ALA A 162 -12.83 19.54 12.39
CA ALA A 162 -13.36 18.32 12.98
C ALA A 162 -12.91 18.19 14.44
N PRO A 163 -13.85 17.97 15.40
CA PRO A 163 -13.49 17.84 16.79
C PRO A 163 -12.60 16.62 17.03
N MET A 164 -11.64 16.76 17.94
CA MET A 164 -10.87 15.60 18.39
C MET A 164 -11.75 14.61 19.12
N GLN A 165 -11.51 13.32 18.91
CA GLN A 165 -12.41 12.24 19.34
C GLN A 165 -12.03 11.65 20.70
N TYR A 166 -10.75 11.75 21.11
CA TYR A 166 -10.20 11.24 22.36
C TYR A 166 -8.84 11.90 22.63
N GLU A 167 -8.31 11.71 23.81
CA GLU A 167 -7.00 12.23 24.20
C GLU A 167 -5.88 11.52 23.42
N PRO A 168 -4.84 12.24 22.96
CA PRO A 168 -3.74 11.64 22.20
C PRO A 168 -3.07 10.49 22.95
N GLY A 169 -2.96 9.33 22.30
CA GLY A 169 -2.37 8.12 22.88
C GLY A 169 -3.35 7.22 23.65
N GLU A 170 -4.57 7.69 23.95
CA GLU A 170 -5.56 6.94 24.73
C GLU A 170 -6.07 5.70 23.98
N ARG A 171 -6.32 5.82 22.70
CA ARG A 171 -6.90 4.77 21.85
C ARG A 171 -6.19 4.69 20.51
N TRP A 172 -6.34 3.52 19.89
CA TRP A 172 -6.06 3.34 18.49
C TRP A 172 -7.38 3.40 17.70
N LYS A 173 -7.43 4.27 16.71
CA LYS A 173 -8.55 4.35 15.77
C LYS A 173 -8.02 4.70 14.40
N TYR A 174 -8.23 3.81 13.43
CA TYR A 174 -7.79 4.02 12.07
C TYR A 174 -8.38 5.30 11.48
N THR A 175 -7.52 6.21 11.01
CA THR A 175 -7.91 7.51 10.46
C THR A 175 -7.15 7.81 9.18
N GLN A 176 -7.72 8.66 8.34
CA GLN A 176 -7.11 9.11 7.09
C GLN A 176 -6.43 10.47 7.25
N SER A 177 -7.04 11.35 8.03
CA SER A 177 -6.60 12.74 8.22
C SER A 177 -5.17 12.82 8.76
N GLY A 178 -4.83 12.00 9.76
CA GLY A 178 -3.47 11.98 10.32
C GLY A 178 -2.40 11.61 9.29
N ILE A 179 -2.66 10.62 8.44
CA ILE A 179 -1.71 10.21 7.41
C ILE A 179 -1.54 11.29 6.33
N ASN A 180 -2.65 11.93 5.93
CA ASN A 180 -2.59 13.04 4.98
C ASN A 180 -1.89 14.27 5.57
N ALA A 181 -2.03 14.54 6.88
CA ALA A 181 -1.25 15.55 7.58
C ALA A 181 0.25 15.21 7.55
N GLY A 182 0.62 13.92 7.70
CA GLY A 182 1.99 13.46 7.50
C GLY A 182 2.50 13.72 6.07
N ALA A 183 1.70 13.43 5.05
CA ALA A 183 2.05 13.75 3.67
C ALA A 183 2.23 15.28 3.47
N ARG A 184 1.37 16.12 4.10
CA ARG A 184 1.52 17.57 4.07
C ARG A 184 2.80 18.04 4.77
N ILE A 185 3.21 17.40 5.86
CA ILE A 185 4.50 17.68 6.52
C ILE A 185 5.66 17.39 5.54
N VAL A 186 5.60 16.30 4.77
CA VAL A 186 6.60 16.03 3.73
C VAL A 186 6.68 17.19 2.74
N GLU A 187 5.53 17.76 2.31
CA GLU A 187 5.53 18.91 1.39
C GLU A 187 6.20 20.13 2.00
N VAL A 188 5.83 20.48 3.24
CA VAL A 188 6.37 21.66 3.93
C VAL A 188 7.89 21.53 4.16
N VAL A 189 8.33 20.39 4.64
CA VAL A 189 9.74 20.16 4.98
C VAL A 189 10.63 20.01 3.76
N SER A 190 10.12 19.41 2.68
CA SER A 190 10.90 19.18 1.46
C SER A 190 10.82 20.31 0.43
N GLY A 191 9.79 21.17 0.50
CA GLY A 191 9.49 22.16 -0.52
C GLY A 191 8.94 21.58 -1.84
N MET A 192 8.57 20.27 -1.86
CA MET A 192 8.02 19.58 -3.02
C MET A 192 6.59 19.13 -2.73
N THR A 193 5.71 19.05 -3.73
CA THR A 193 4.43 18.36 -3.57
C THR A 193 4.67 16.90 -3.25
N PHE A 194 3.74 16.27 -2.52
CA PHE A 194 3.95 14.90 -2.01
C PHE A 194 4.15 13.87 -3.14
N ASP A 195 3.39 14.00 -4.23
CA ASP A 195 3.55 13.15 -5.42
C ASP A 195 4.94 13.30 -6.06
N VAL A 196 5.45 14.53 -6.17
CA VAL A 196 6.79 14.80 -6.72
C VAL A 196 7.88 14.27 -5.80
N PHE A 197 7.71 14.42 -4.47
CA PHE A 197 8.68 13.90 -3.52
C PHE A 197 8.82 12.38 -3.62
N VAL A 198 7.70 11.64 -3.53
CA VAL A 198 7.77 10.17 -3.56
C VAL A 198 8.18 9.64 -4.93
N GLN A 199 7.81 10.34 -6.02
CA GLN A 199 8.27 9.99 -7.36
C GLN A 199 9.80 10.05 -7.43
N LYS A 200 10.39 11.18 -7.09
CA LYS A 200 11.85 11.42 -7.19
C LYS A 200 12.68 10.61 -6.19
N ARG A 201 12.15 10.41 -4.99
CA ARG A 201 12.92 9.86 -3.88
C ARG A 201 12.70 8.36 -3.67
N ILE A 202 11.56 7.83 -4.09
CA ILE A 202 11.17 6.43 -3.87
C ILE A 202 10.96 5.73 -5.21
N PHE A 203 10.02 6.19 -6.05
CA PHE A 203 9.59 5.40 -7.21
C PHE A 203 10.65 5.33 -8.31
N ASP A 204 11.19 6.47 -8.77
CA ASP A 204 12.22 6.48 -9.81
C ASP A 204 13.45 5.69 -9.39
N PRO A 205 14.03 5.90 -8.19
CA PRO A 205 15.20 5.15 -7.77
C PRO A 205 14.95 3.65 -7.56
N LEU A 206 13.74 3.27 -7.14
CA LEU A 206 13.34 1.87 -7.02
C LEU A 206 12.94 1.24 -8.36
N GLY A 207 12.84 2.01 -9.45
CA GLY A 207 12.35 1.53 -10.73
C GLY A 207 10.86 1.14 -10.72
N MET A 208 10.05 1.81 -9.89
CA MET A 208 8.59 1.62 -9.80
C MET A 208 7.88 2.48 -10.84
N THR A 209 8.07 2.15 -12.10
CA THR A 209 7.72 2.99 -13.26
C THR A 209 6.23 3.14 -13.52
N SER A 210 5.41 2.26 -12.96
CA SER A 210 3.94 2.29 -13.08
C SER A 210 3.24 2.84 -11.83
N THR A 211 3.99 3.11 -10.75
CA THR A 211 3.40 3.60 -9.50
C THR A 211 3.19 5.11 -9.55
N THR A 212 1.96 5.57 -9.29
CA THR A 212 1.62 6.99 -9.43
C THR A 212 0.33 7.36 -8.69
N PHE A 213 0.18 8.65 -8.34
CA PHE A 213 -1.10 9.22 -7.91
C PHE A 213 -2.03 9.53 -9.09
N TYR A 214 -1.47 9.80 -10.27
CA TYR A 214 -2.18 10.34 -11.43
C TYR A 214 -1.87 9.51 -12.68
N PRO A 215 -2.58 8.37 -12.86
CA PRO A 215 -2.36 7.50 -14.00
C PRO A 215 -2.57 8.23 -15.33
N THR A 216 -1.64 8.05 -16.25
CA THR A 216 -1.78 8.46 -17.67
C THR A 216 -2.86 7.63 -18.38
N ASP A 217 -3.29 8.05 -19.57
CA ASP A 217 -4.27 7.27 -20.36
C ASP A 217 -3.76 5.85 -20.66
N ALA A 218 -2.48 5.71 -20.99
CA ALA A 218 -1.87 4.41 -21.21
C ALA A 218 -1.87 3.54 -19.94
N GLN A 219 -1.67 4.13 -18.76
CA GLN A 219 -1.76 3.43 -17.49
C GLN A 219 -3.21 3.07 -17.15
N ARG A 220 -4.18 3.98 -17.40
CA ARG A 220 -5.61 3.73 -17.23
C ARG A 220 -6.12 2.56 -18.08
N ALA A 221 -5.62 2.42 -19.32
CA ALA A 221 -5.96 1.29 -20.17
C ALA A 221 -5.58 -0.09 -19.58
N ARG A 222 -4.59 -0.12 -18.67
CA ARG A 222 -4.16 -1.33 -17.95
C ARG A 222 -4.85 -1.52 -16.58
N LEU A 223 -5.69 -0.58 -16.16
CA LEU A 223 -6.33 -0.66 -14.84
C LEU A 223 -7.27 -1.84 -14.75
N ALA A 224 -7.21 -2.59 -13.66
CA ALA A 224 -8.18 -3.61 -13.34
C ALA A 224 -9.55 -2.98 -13.07
N THR A 225 -10.60 -3.53 -13.68
CA THR A 225 -11.98 -3.16 -13.36
C THR A 225 -12.30 -3.57 -11.92
N ALA A 226 -12.91 -2.66 -11.18
CA ALA A 226 -13.31 -2.91 -9.81
C ALA A 226 -14.66 -3.63 -9.77
N TYR A 227 -14.78 -4.58 -8.83
CA TYR A 227 -16.00 -5.37 -8.64
C TYR A 227 -16.48 -5.29 -7.21
N ALA A 228 -17.79 -5.43 -7.03
CA ALA A 228 -18.42 -5.71 -5.76
C ALA A 228 -19.12 -7.07 -5.86
N LYS A 229 -19.09 -7.90 -4.80
CA LYS A 229 -19.88 -9.12 -4.76
C LYS A 229 -21.28 -8.77 -4.32
N ASN A 230 -22.26 -9.06 -5.15
CA ASN A 230 -23.68 -8.93 -4.82
C ASN A 230 -24.02 -9.92 -3.67
N LYS A 231 -24.62 -9.42 -2.60
CA LYS A 231 -24.88 -10.23 -1.40
C LYS A 231 -26.01 -11.25 -1.60
N GLU A 232 -26.92 -10.98 -2.53
CA GLU A 232 -28.09 -11.83 -2.78
C GLU A 232 -27.76 -12.91 -3.80
N THR A 233 -27.10 -12.54 -4.91
CA THR A 233 -26.82 -13.44 -6.02
C THR A 233 -25.43 -14.09 -5.94
N GLY A 234 -24.52 -13.54 -5.16
CA GLY A 234 -23.12 -13.96 -5.11
C GLY A 234 -22.30 -13.56 -6.36
N ALA A 235 -22.90 -12.89 -7.33
CA ALA A 235 -22.24 -12.47 -8.55
C ALA A 235 -21.29 -11.28 -8.32
N LEU A 236 -20.25 -11.17 -9.15
CA LEU A 236 -19.38 -9.98 -9.19
C LEU A 236 -19.98 -8.96 -10.17
N GLU A 237 -20.25 -7.77 -9.67
CA GLU A 237 -20.77 -6.63 -10.43
C GLU A 237 -19.71 -5.54 -10.50
N ALA A 238 -19.51 -4.99 -11.71
CA ALA A 238 -18.56 -3.89 -11.89
C ALA A 238 -19.03 -2.64 -11.14
N VAL A 239 -18.10 -1.98 -10.48
CA VAL A 239 -18.36 -0.72 -9.75
C VAL A 239 -17.43 0.39 -10.28
N PRO A 240 -17.84 1.67 -10.14
CA PRO A 240 -16.99 2.78 -10.55
C PRO A 240 -15.60 2.71 -9.92
N PRO A 241 -14.55 3.05 -10.65
CA PRO A 241 -13.21 3.13 -10.09
C PRO A 241 -13.12 4.22 -9.03
N ARG A 242 -12.24 4.04 -8.06
CA ARG A 242 -11.93 5.07 -7.05
C ARG A 242 -10.41 5.22 -6.93
N PRO A 243 -9.94 6.41 -6.61
CA PRO A 243 -10.59 7.71 -6.73
C PRO A 243 -10.91 8.04 -8.21
N ASP A 244 -11.84 8.96 -8.43
CA ASP A 244 -12.12 9.44 -9.79
C ASP A 244 -10.82 9.87 -10.48
N PHE A 245 -10.70 9.46 -11.75
CA PHE A 245 -9.54 9.77 -12.58
C PHE A 245 -9.60 11.18 -13.15
N GLY A 246 -10.04 12.15 -12.36
CA GLY A 246 -9.94 13.53 -12.75
C GLY A 246 -8.50 13.93 -13.10
N PRO A 247 -8.34 15.09 -13.75
CA PRO A 247 -7.03 15.69 -13.94
C PRO A 247 -6.30 15.84 -12.59
N ARG A 248 -5.05 16.33 -12.59
CA ARG A 248 -4.26 16.61 -11.37
C ARG A 248 -4.87 17.72 -10.49
N ASP A 249 -6.18 17.70 -10.30
CA ASP A 249 -6.96 18.65 -9.54
C ASP A 249 -7.45 18.10 -8.19
N ARG A 250 -6.90 16.98 -7.75
CA ARG A 250 -7.13 16.36 -6.45
C ARG A 250 -5.84 16.22 -5.63
N PRO A 251 -5.91 16.22 -4.29
CA PRO A 251 -4.73 16.06 -3.45
C PRO A 251 -4.01 14.72 -3.71
N PRO A 252 -2.67 14.67 -3.68
CA PRO A 252 -1.92 13.41 -3.65
C PRO A 252 -2.03 12.77 -2.26
N GLN A 253 -3.16 12.14 -1.98
CA GLN A 253 -3.51 11.64 -0.66
C GLN A 253 -2.58 10.51 -0.18
N GLY A 254 -1.76 10.78 0.83
CA GLY A 254 -0.82 9.84 1.43
C GLY A 254 -1.47 8.65 2.13
N ASN A 255 -2.77 8.74 2.44
CA ASN A 255 -3.54 7.68 3.06
C ASN A 255 -3.99 6.58 2.09
N GLY A 256 -4.07 6.87 0.76
CA GLY A 256 -4.71 5.90 -0.16
C GLY A 256 -4.77 6.29 -1.63
N GLY A 257 -4.00 7.28 -2.07
CA GLY A 257 -4.13 7.85 -3.42
C GLY A 257 -3.37 7.14 -4.53
N LEU A 258 -2.52 6.15 -4.24
CA LEU A 258 -1.63 5.52 -5.21
C LEU A 258 -2.30 4.42 -6.04
N TYR A 259 -1.82 4.32 -7.27
CA TYR A 259 -1.96 3.18 -8.16
C TYR A 259 -0.60 2.52 -8.34
N SER A 260 -0.57 1.19 -8.48
CA SER A 260 0.68 0.44 -8.67
C SER A 260 0.42 -0.88 -9.39
N THR A 261 1.49 -1.50 -9.89
CA THR A 261 1.51 -2.91 -10.29
C THR A 261 2.05 -3.78 -9.16
N ALA A 262 1.81 -5.09 -9.24
CA ALA A 262 2.36 -6.04 -8.27
C ALA A 262 3.89 -6.04 -8.27
N ALA A 263 4.50 -5.96 -9.45
CA ALA A 263 5.95 -5.94 -9.61
C ALA A 263 6.59 -4.68 -9.00
N ASP A 264 6.02 -3.51 -9.25
CA ASP A 264 6.50 -2.25 -8.65
C ASP A 264 6.45 -2.31 -7.11
N TYR A 265 5.30 -2.71 -6.57
CA TYR A 265 5.15 -2.75 -5.12
C TYR A 265 6.03 -3.83 -4.47
N ALA A 266 6.30 -4.92 -5.18
CA ALA A 266 7.25 -5.95 -4.74
C ALA A 266 8.70 -5.39 -4.63
N ARG A 267 9.11 -4.44 -5.47
CA ARG A 267 10.41 -3.75 -5.33
C ARG A 267 10.46 -2.92 -4.04
N PHE A 268 9.38 -2.20 -3.72
CA PHE A 268 9.27 -1.49 -2.45
C PHE A 268 9.35 -2.47 -1.25
N CYS A 269 8.64 -3.59 -1.32
CA CYS A 269 8.73 -4.64 -0.28
C CYS A 269 10.14 -5.22 -0.15
N ARG A 270 10.86 -5.45 -1.27
CA ARG A 270 12.24 -5.93 -1.23
C ARG A 270 13.17 -4.91 -0.58
N MET A 271 13.02 -3.63 -0.86
CA MET A 271 13.77 -2.57 -0.20
C MET A 271 13.57 -2.62 1.32
N LEU A 272 12.32 -2.74 1.78
CA LEU A 272 12.00 -2.87 3.21
C LEU A 272 12.56 -4.18 3.81
N LEU A 273 12.40 -5.31 3.13
CA LEU A 273 12.90 -6.63 3.56
C LEU A 273 14.43 -6.66 3.67
N ASN A 274 15.13 -5.84 2.88
CA ASN A 274 16.58 -5.65 2.91
C ASN A 274 17.03 -4.56 3.91
N GLY A 275 16.19 -4.21 4.88
CA GLY A 275 16.56 -3.23 5.91
C GLY A 275 16.78 -1.82 5.38
N GLY A 276 15.98 -1.41 4.40
CA GLY A 276 16.03 -0.07 3.81
C GLY A 276 17.00 0.07 2.63
N THR A 277 17.44 -1.04 2.03
CA THR A 277 18.37 -1.02 0.88
C THR A 277 17.84 -1.86 -0.28
N LEU A 278 18.12 -1.46 -1.51
CA LEU A 278 17.89 -2.25 -2.71
C LEU A 278 18.90 -1.86 -3.80
N ASP A 279 19.38 -2.85 -4.55
CA ASP A 279 20.29 -2.68 -5.69
C ASP A 279 21.50 -1.76 -5.34
N GLY A 280 22.09 -1.98 -4.17
CA GLY A 280 23.27 -1.22 -3.67
C GLY A 280 22.96 0.19 -3.12
N ARG A 281 21.70 0.66 -3.22
CA ARG A 281 21.29 1.97 -2.73
C ARG A 281 20.55 1.85 -1.38
N ARG A 282 20.92 2.75 -0.44
CA ARG A 282 20.20 2.92 0.82
C ARG A 282 19.11 3.98 0.67
N TYR A 283 17.91 3.64 1.10
CA TYR A 283 16.72 4.49 1.12
C TYR A 283 16.35 4.90 2.54
N LEU A 284 16.51 3.99 3.49
CA LEU A 284 16.22 4.19 4.91
C LEU A 284 17.37 3.64 5.76
N SER A 285 17.70 4.33 6.83
CA SER A 285 18.65 3.85 7.82
C SER A 285 18.09 2.67 8.62
N ALA A 286 18.94 1.93 9.33
CA ALA A 286 18.49 0.90 10.26
C ALA A 286 17.64 1.48 11.40
N ALA A 287 17.91 2.72 11.83
CA ALA A 287 17.11 3.43 12.81
C ALA A 287 15.71 3.75 12.27
N ALA A 288 15.61 4.27 11.05
CA ALA A 288 14.33 4.53 10.38
C ALA A 288 13.51 3.22 10.21
N MET A 289 14.17 2.14 9.80
CA MET A 289 13.50 0.84 9.65
C MET A 289 12.88 0.35 10.97
N LYS A 290 13.49 0.62 12.11
CA LYS A 290 12.90 0.30 13.42
C LYS A 290 11.52 0.93 13.63
N PHE A 291 11.32 2.18 13.18
CA PHE A 291 10.02 2.84 13.30
C PHE A 291 8.92 2.18 12.45
N LEU A 292 9.29 1.56 11.33
CA LEU A 292 8.35 0.80 10.49
C LEU A 292 8.08 -0.62 11.02
N THR A 293 9.07 -1.26 11.64
CA THR A 293 9.05 -2.70 11.92
C THR A 293 8.85 -3.05 13.40
N THR A 294 8.82 -2.06 14.29
CA THR A 294 8.53 -2.26 15.70
C THR A 294 7.32 -1.43 16.13
N PRO A 295 6.43 -1.98 16.99
CA PRO A 295 5.28 -1.23 17.47
C PRO A 295 5.69 0.09 18.15
N GLN A 296 5.10 1.18 17.70
CA GLN A 296 5.22 2.51 18.28
C GLN A 296 3.99 2.86 19.16
N THR A 297 3.02 1.96 19.21
CA THR A 297 1.86 2.05 20.11
C THR A 297 2.17 1.44 21.46
N ALA A 298 1.51 1.93 22.52
CA ALA A 298 1.71 1.42 23.88
C ALA A 298 1.52 -0.11 23.94
N PRO A 299 2.29 -0.81 24.78
CA PRO A 299 2.08 -2.22 25.05
C PRO A 299 0.64 -2.46 25.55
N GLY A 300 -0.03 -3.47 25.00
CA GLY A 300 -1.40 -3.81 25.39
C GLY A 300 -2.51 -2.94 24.76
N LEU A 301 -2.16 -1.83 24.09
CA LEU A 301 -3.15 -1.08 23.31
C LEU A 301 -3.63 -1.94 22.14
N PRO A 302 -4.94 -2.29 22.06
CA PRO A 302 -5.46 -3.04 20.93
C PRO A 302 -5.35 -2.24 19.65
N THR A 303 -4.78 -2.81 18.60
CA THR A 303 -4.60 -2.16 17.30
C THR A 303 -5.03 -3.06 16.16
N GLY A 304 -5.35 -2.46 15.01
CA GLY A 304 -5.73 -3.21 13.82
C GLY A 304 -7.25 -3.27 13.61
N PHE A 305 -7.63 -3.79 12.43
CA PHE A 305 -9.00 -3.82 11.95
C PHE A 305 -9.84 -4.96 12.52
N PHE A 306 -9.30 -5.70 13.46
CA PHE A 306 -9.98 -6.84 14.08
C PHE A 306 -10.82 -6.33 15.25
N GLN A 307 -12.05 -5.92 14.94
CA GLN A 307 -13.01 -5.55 15.97
C GLN A 307 -13.50 -6.80 16.72
N ALA A 308 -13.73 -6.64 18.02
CA ALA A 308 -14.01 -7.74 18.94
C ALA A 308 -15.23 -8.60 18.55
N ASP A 309 -16.21 -8.01 17.90
CA ASP A 309 -17.47 -8.61 17.50
C ASP A 309 -17.41 -9.49 16.25
N THR A 310 -16.42 -9.29 15.36
CA THR A 310 -16.33 -10.04 14.09
C THR A 310 -15.26 -11.14 14.13
N TYR A 311 -14.16 -10.96 14.88
CA TYR A 311 -13.00 -11.86 14.86
C TYR A 311 -12.40 -12.15 16.26
N GLY A 312 -13.15 -11.89 17.31
CA GLY A 312 -12.62 -11.94 18.68
C GLY A 312 -11.65 -10.79 18.96
N ASN A 313 -11.10 -10.72 20.16
CA ASN A 313 -10.20 -9.64 20.58
C ASN A 313 -8.78 -9.80 19.98
N ARG A 314 -8.69 -9.89 18.65
CA ARG A 314 -7.42 -10.09 17.93
C ARG A 314 -6.59 -8.82 17.80
N GLY A 315 -7.14 -7.65 18.15
CA GLY A 315 -6.43 -6.38 18.15
C GLY A 315 -5.18 -6.37 19.04
N ALA A 316 -5.15 -7.19 20.09
CA ALA A 316 -3.99 -7.35 20.95
C ALA A 316 -2.82 -8.09 20.24
N ASN A 317 -3.11 -8.91 19.22
CA ASN A 317 -2.11 -9.67 18.46
C ASN A 317 -1.33 -8.78 17.48
N TYR A 318 -1.75 -7.53 17.31
CA TYR A 318 -1.09 -6.57 16.45
C TYR A 318 -0.57 -5.37 17.22
N GLY A 319 0.49 -4.78 16.72
CA GLY A 319 0.99 -3.47 17.05
C GLY A 319 0.98 -2.58 15.82
N TRP A 320 1.25 -1.30 15.99
CA TRP A 320 1.32 -0.37 14.89
C TRP A 320 2.66 0.37 14.91
N GLY A 321 3.45 0.21 13.83
CA GLY A 321 4.62 1.02 13.54
C GLY A 321 4.23 2.34 12.86
N ILE A 322 5.20 3.09 12.40
CA ILE A 322 4.92 4.26 11.57
C ILE A 322 4.28 3.79 10.27
N THR A 323 2.96 3.93 10.17
CA THR A 323 2.11 3.56 9.01
C THR A 323 2.04 2.07 8.65
N THR A 324 2.55 1.17 9.46
CA THR A 324 2.53 -0.28 9.22
C THR A 324 1.83 -1.03 10.34
N SER A 325 1.02 -2.03 9.99
CA SER A 325 0.52 -3.03 10.93
C SER A 325 1.60 -4.07 11.17
N ILE A 326 1.79 -4.49 12.43
CA ILE A 326 2.85 -5.42 12.84
C ILE A 326 2.22 -6.56 13.63
N LEU A 327 2.42 -7.79 13.18
CA LEU A 327 1.97 -8.99 13.87
C LEU A 327 2.86 -9.24 15.08
N ARG A 328 2.29 -9.14 16.29
CA ARG A 328 2.99 -9.48 17.55
C ARG A 328 2.93 -10.99 17.82
N THR A 329 1.73 -11.55 17.70
CA THR A 329 1.46 -12.96 17.99
C THR A 329 0.64 -13.56 16.86
N PRO A 330 1.11 -14.64 16.21
CA PRO A 330 0.31 -15.39 15.25
C PRO A 330 -1.03 -15.85 15.85
N HIS A 331 -2.04 -15.89 15.02
CA HIS A 331 -3.37 -16.34 15.40
C HIS A 331 -4.04 -17.05 14.21
N ASP A 332 -5.12 -17.77 14.47
CA ASP A 332 -5.87 -18.49 13.43
C ASP A 332 -6.31 -17.58 12.27
N GLY A 333 -6.42 -18.17 11.10
CA GLY A 333 -6.79 -17.49 9.86
C GLY A 333 -5.58 -16.93 9.11
N VAL A 334 -5.66 -15.69 8.66
CA VAL A 334 -4.63 -15.09 7.77
C VAL A 334 -3.24 -14.95 8.39
N ALA A 335 -3.11 -15.03 9.69
CA ALA A 335 -1.84 -14.89 10.40
C ALA A 335 -1.24 -16.22 10.84
N ALA A 336 -1.93 -17.35 10.67
CA ALA A 336 -1.48 -18.65 11.14
C ALA A 336 -0.14 -19.09 10.54
N MET A 337 0.13 -18.71 9.29
CA MET A 337 1.36 -19.05 8.56
C MET A 337 2.44 -17.95 8.63
N LEU A 338 2.17 -16.83 9.30
CA LEU A 338 3.09 -15.69 9.38
C LEU A 338 3.91 -15.74 10.66
N SER A 339 5.10 -15.20 10.63
CA SER A 339 5.98 -15.10 11.78
C SER A 339 5.69 -13.86 12.64
N PRO A 340 5.95 -13.89 13.97
CA PRO A 340 5.98 -12.67 14.76
C PRO A 340 6.93 -11.64 14.13
N GLY A 341 6.54 -10.38 14.14
CA GLY A 341 7.29 -9.31 13.47
C GLY A 341 6.97 -9.15 11.99
N THR A 342 6.08 -9.97 11.41
CA THR A 342 5.55 -9.71 10.07
C THR A 342 4.84 -8.37 10.06
N TYR A 343 5.16 -7.52 9.09
CA TYR A 343 4.60 -6.17 8.98
C TYR A 343 4.13 -5.88 7.56
N GLY A 344 3.22 -4.92 7.42
CA GLY A 344 2.68 -4.55 6.13
C GLY A 344 1.39 -3.77 6.23
N HIS A 345 0.66 -3.74 5.12
CA HIS A 345 -0.63 -3.08 5.02
C HIS A 345 -1.48 -3.69 3.90
N GLY A 346 -2.78 -3.73 4.12
CA GLY A 346 -3.75 -4.04 3.07
C GLY A 346 -4.39 -2.79 2.48
N GLY A 347 -5.02 -2.94 1.34
CA GLY A 347 -5.83 -1.93 0.67
C GLY A 347 -7.33 -2.27 0.75
N ALA A 348 -8.17 -1.24 0.79
CA ALA A 348 -9.62 -1.38 0.96
C ALA A 348 -10.28 -2.29 -0.09
N TRP A 349 -9.69 -2.42 -1.28
CA TRP A 349 -10.22 -3.24 -2.37
C TRP A 349 -9.46 -4.56 -2.55
N GLY A 350 -8.87 -5.07 -1.47
CA GLY A 350 -8.31 -6.41 -1.39
C GLY A 350 -6.84 -6.54 -1.76
N THR A 351 -6.18 -5.46 -2.17
CA THR A 351 -4.72 -5.47 -2.36
C THR A 351 -4.01 -5.69 -1.02
N GLN A 352 -2.91 -6.45 -1.01
CA GLN A 352 -2.21 -6.82 0.22
C GLN A 352 -0.71 -6.85 -0.02
N ALA A 353 0.07 -6.35 0.95
CA ALA A 353 1.52 -6.52 0.98
C ALA A 353 2.00 -6.77 2.42
N TRP A 354 2.62 -7.92 2.65
CA TRP A 354 3.07 -8.35 3.96
C TRP A 354 4.50 -8.90 3.87
N ILE A 355 5.35 -8.41 4.74
CA ILE A 355 6.78 -8.73 4.79
C ILE A 355 7.04 -9.55 6.04
N ASP A 356 7.49 -10.78 5.86
CA ASP A 356 7.89 -11.70 6.94
C ASP A 356 9.42 -11.71 7.04
N PRO A 357 10.00 -10.98 8.00
CA PRO A 357 11.44 -10.84 8.13
C PRO A 357 12.11 -12.13 8.60
N VAL A 358 11.38 -12.99 9.31
CA VAL A 358 11.89 -14.28 9.82
C VAL A 358 12.04 -15.28 8.68
N LYS A 359 11.01 -15.37 7.82
CA LYS A 359 11.05 -16.22 6.63
C LYS A 359 11.87 -15.59 5.49
N GLY A 360 12.22 -14.31 5.59
CA GLY A 360 12.99 -13.60 4.57
C GLY A 360 12.22 -13.41 3.26
N VAL A 361 10.90 -13.25 3.33
CA VAL A 361 10.03 -13.11 2.14
C VAL A 361 9.01 -11.98 2.30
N ALA A 362 8.50 -11.50 1.18
CA ALA A 362 7.33 -10.64 1.14
C ALA A 362 6.29 -11.20 0.17
N TYR A 363 5.03 -11.04 0.55
CA TYR A 363 3.85 -11.49 -0.17
C TYR A 363 3.10 -10.28 -0.70
N VAL A 364 2.87 -10.21 -2.01
CA VAL A 364 2.09 -9.14 -2.65
C VAL A 364 0.94 -9.76 -3.43
N LEU A 365 -0.27 -9.35 -3.10
CA LEU A 365 -1.51 -9.76 -3.76
C LEU A 365 -2.20 -8.52 -4.31
N MET A 366 -2.47 -8.51 -5.59
CA MET A 366 -3.24 -7.46 -6.24
C MET A 366 -4.55 -8.03 -6.77
N VAL A 367 -5.64 -7.52 -6.21
CA VAL A 367 -7.02 -7.77 -6.64
C VAL A 367 -7.78 -6.45 -6.64
N GLN A 368 -8.95 -6.38 -7.27
CA GLN A 368 -9.75 -5.17 -7.31
C GLN A 368 -11.21 -5.51 -7.00
N ARG A 369 -11.48 -5.85 -5.75
CA ARG A 369 -12.82 -6.08 -5.22
C ARG A 369 -13.09 -5.14 -4.06
N SER A 370 -14.12 -4.32 -4.18
CA SER A 370 -14.69 -3.54 -3.08
C SER A 370 -15.55 -4.45 -2.16
N ASN A 371 -16.13 -3.90 -1.15
CA ASN A 371 -17.10 -4.55 -0.23
C ASN A 371 -16.63 -5.87 0.44
N PHE A 372 -15.34 -6.09 0.61
CA PHE A 372 -14.89 -7.06 1.61
C PHE A 372 -15.34 -6.58 3.00
N ALA A 373 -15.84 -7.48 3.82
CA ALA A 373 -16.14 -7.15 5.22
C ALA A 373 -14.88 -6.68 5.95
N ASN A 374 -13.77 -7.37 5.70
CA ASN A 374 -12.43 -6.97 6.09
C ASN A 374 -11.43 -7.52 5.07
N SER A 375 -10.84 -6.65 4.25
CA SER A 375 -9.86 -7.06 3.23
C SER A 375 -8.61 -7.72 3.84
N ASP A 376 -8.20 -7.28 5.04
CA ASP A 376 -7.03 -7.80 5.73
C ASP A 376 -7.25 -9.19 6.34
N ALA A 377 -8.50 -9.62 6.49
CA ALA A 377 -8.88 -10.95 6.96
C ALA A 377 -9.61 -11.76 5.88
N SER A 378 -9.49 -11.39 4.61
CA SER A 378 -10.21 -12.05 3.52
C SER A 378 -9.73 -13.48 3.28
N GLU A 379 -10.65 -14.35 2.83
CA GLU A 379 -10.31 -15.70 2.39
C GLU A 379 -9.33 -15.69 1.22
N VAL A 380 -9.41 -14.70 0.35
CA VAL A 380 -8.48 -14.53 -0.80
C VAL A 380 -7.04 -14.33 -0.32
N ARG A 381 -6.83 -13.44 0.66
CA ARG A 381 -5.52 -13.25 1.28
C ARG A 381 -5.03 -14.53 1.93
N ARG A 382 -5.88 -15.19 2.71
CA ARG A 382 -5.54 -16.44 3.39
C ARG A 382 -5.11 -17.52 2.40
N ALA A 383 -5.92 -17.77 1.36
CA ALA A 383 -5.64 -18.77 0.33
C ALA A 383 -4.28 -18.53 -0.36
N PHE A 384 -3.99 -17.28 -0.73
CA PHE A 384 -2.70 -16.90 -1.32
C PHE A 384 -1.53 -17.18 -0.37
N GLN A 385 -1.62 -16.67 0.87
CA GLN A 385 -0.51 -16.79 1.83
C GLN A 385 -0.28 -18.23 2.29
N GLU A 386 -1.33 -19.03 2.48
CA GLU A 386 -1.21 -20.45 2.81
C GLU A 386 -0.55 -21.24 1.67
N ALA A 387 -0.96 -21.01 0.43
CA ALA A 387 -0.37 -21.68 -0.72
C ALA A 387 1.12 -21.32 -0.86
N ALA A 388 1.45 -20.03 -0.70
CA ALA A 388 2.82 -19.55 -0.77
C ALA A 388 3.68 -20.13 0.37
N ALA A 389 3.19 -20.13 1.62
CA ALA A 389 3.91 -20.69 2.75
C ALA A 389 4.21 -22.17 2.56
N ARG A 390 3.21 -22.97 2.16
CA ARG A 390 3.39 -24.41 1.88
C ARG A 390 4.39 -24.68 0.76
N ALA A 391 4.42 -23.85 -0.27
CA ALA A 391 5.35 -24.01 -1.38
C ALA A 391 6.79 -23.66 -0.96
N LEU A 392 6.96 -22.69 -0.06
CA LEU A 392 8.27 -22.29 0.47
C LEU A 392 8.84 -23.33 1.45
N GLU A 393 8.00 -24.04 2.22
CA GLU A 393 8.43 -25.10 3.17
C GLU A 393 8.98 -26.35 2.44
N LYS A 394 8.65 -26.53 1.17
CA LYS A 394 9.10 -27.67 0.35
C LYS A 394 10.40 -27.38 -0.42
N ARG A 395 10.97 -26.21 -0.27
CA ARG A 395 12.24 -25.80 -0.89
C ARG A 395 13.41 -25.95 0.07
#